data_9ba79af3678cde369c7875e851dcfc3e
#
_entry.id   9ba79af3678cde369c7875e851dcfc3e
#
_cell.length_a   1.000
_cell.length_b   1.000
_cell.length_c   1.000
_cell.angle_alpha   90.00
_cell.angle_beta   90.00
_cell.angle_gamma   90.00
#
_symmetry.space_group_name_H-M   'P 1'
#
loop_
_entity.id
_entity.type
_entity.pdbx_description
1 polymer ?
#
loop_
_entity_poly.entity_id
_entity_poly.type
_entity_poly.pdbx_seq_one_letter_code
_entity_poly.pdbx_strand_id
1 'polypeptide(L)'
;MAKQARIAKKKQHVIELKEVKFRPGIGDHDFATKTGHARRFLEEKNKVKVTMMFRGRQVAHPELGQAVLERVAQVLADVGKVETAGRLEGKLMTMILAPK
;
A
#
# COMPACT_ATOMS: atom_id res chain seq x y z
N MET A 1 2.49 3.03 33.48
CA MET A 1 3.76 2.45 33.04
C MET A 1 3.69 1.99 31.59
N ALA A 2 4.70 2.31 30.85
CA ALA A 2 4.74 1.94 29.44
C ALA A 2 4.68 0.42 29.22
N LYS A 3 5.26 -0.35 30.14
CA LYS A 3 5.27 -1.80 30.04
C LYS A 3 3.86 -2.37 30.09
N GLN A 4 3.01 -1.84 30.93
CA GLN A 4 1.66 -2.32 31.04
C GLN A 4 0.85 -2.00 29.79
N ALA A 5 1.08 -0.83 29.23
CA ALA A 5 0.42 -0.45 28.00
C ALA A 5 0.78 -1.41 26.87
N ARG A 6 2.06 -1.81 26.81
CA ARG A 6 2.50 -2.74 25.78
C ARG A 6 1.87 -4.12 25.94
N ILE A 7 1.72 -4.57 27.18
CA ILE A 7 1.09 -5.85 27.44
C ILE A 7 -0.37 -5.83 26.99
N ALA A 8 -1.06 -4.77 27.32
CA ALA A 8 -2.44 -4.62 26.90
C ALA A 8 -2.56 -4.63 25.39
N LYS A 9 -1.63 -3.97 24.70
CA LYS A 9 -1.66 -3.92 23.25
C LYS A 9 -1.45 -5.28 22.60
N LYS A 10 -0.70 -6.16 23.25
CA LYS A 10 -0.48 -7.50 22.70
C LYS A 10 -1.77 -8.31 22.63
N LYS A 11 -2.68 -8.07 23.54
CA LYS A 11 -3.95 -8.78 23.55
C LYS A 11 -4.95 -8.20 22.57
N GLN A 12 -4.77 -6.95 22.19
CA GLN A 12 -5.64 -6.26 21.27
C GLN A 12 -4.90 -5.99 19.99
N HIS A 13 -5.50 -6.40 18.88
CA HIS A 13 -4.89 -6.09 17.60
C HIS A 13 -5.10 -4.62 17.29
N VAL A 14 -4.01 -3.90 17.11
CA VAL A 14 -4.05 -2.50 16.72
C VAL A 14 -3.78 -2.44 15.22
N ILE A 15 -4.78 -1.96 14.48
CA ILE A 15 -4.63 -1.81 13.04
C ILE A 15 -3.70 -0.63 12.75
N GLU A 16 -2.62 -0.90 12.05
CA GLU A 16 -1.66 0.12 11.65
C GLU A 16 -1.79 0.39 10.16
N LEU A 17 -1.40 1.59 9.76
CA LEU A 17 -1.33 1.96 8.36
C LEU A 17 0.13 1.84 7.92
N LYS A 18 0.42 0.82 7.11
CA LYS A 18 1.76 0.59 6.60
C LYS A 18 1.88 1.17 5.20
N GLU A 19 2.95 1.88 4.93
CA GLU A 19 3.16 2.49 3.62
C GLU A 19 4.11 1.66 2.78
N VAL A 20 3.73 1.46 1.52
CA VAL A 20 4.60 0.83 0.52
C VAL A 20 4.65 1.76 -0.67
N LYS A 21 5.85 2.14 -1.08
CA LYS A 21 6.05 3.10 -2.18
C LYS A 21 6.33 2.38 -3.48
N PHE A 22 5.70 2.83 -4.55
CA PHE A 22 5.88 2.30 -5.88
C PHE A 22 6.25 3.43 -6.84
N ARG A 23 6.71 3.08 -8.03
CA ARG A 23 7.02 4.03 -9.10
C ARG A 23 6.34 3.57 -10.39
N PRO A 24 5.96 4.50 -11.27
CA PRO A 24 5.30 4.12 -12.53
C PRO A 24 6.12 3.19 -13.40
N GLY A 25 7.46 3.33 -13.37
CA GLY A 25 8.34 2.48 -14.15
C GLY A 25 8.94 1.32 -13.37
N ILE A 26 8.25 0.84 -12.35
CA ILE A 26 8.78 -0.24 -11.51
C ILE A 26 9.00 -1.52 -12.29
N GLY A 27 10.14 -2.17 -12.06
CA GLY A 27 10.43 -3.45 -12.68
C GLY A 27 9.66 -4.59 -12.01
N ASP A 28 9.58 -5.71 -12.71
CA ASP A 28 8.80 -6.86 -12.23
C ASP A 28 9.33 -7.39 -10.90
N HIS A 29 10.64 -7.45 -10.74
CA HIS A 29 11.23 -7.94 -9.51
C HIS A 29 10.88 -7.05 -8.32
N ASP A 30 11.04 -5.74 -8.49
CA ASP A 30 10.70 -4.79 -7.43
C ASP A 30 9.21 -4.80 -7.14
N PHE A 31 8.40 -4.94 -8.18
CA PHE A 31 6.96 -5.03 -8.01
C PHE A 31 6.60 -6.23 -7.14
N ALA A 32 7.17 -7.39 -7.44
CA ALA A 32 6.90 -8.61 -6.68
C ALA A 32 7.36 -8.46 -5.23
N THR A 33 8.52 -7.86 -5.01
CA THR A 33 9.06 -7.66 -3.66
C THR A 33 8.14 -6.76 -2.85
N LYS A 34 7.72 -5.64 -3.43
CA LYS A 34 6.87 -4.68 -2.72
C LYS A 34 5.46 -5.20 -2.50
N THR A 35 4.90 -5.92 -3.46
CA THR A 35 3.59 -6.52 -3.24
C THR A 35 3.66 -7.63 -2.20
N GLY A 36 4.80 -8.32 -2.11
CA GLY A 36 5.01 -9.30 -1.05
C GLY A 36 4.97 -8.66 0.33
N HIS A 37 5.61 -7.49 0.49
CA HIS A 37 5.54 -6.75 1.74
C HIS A 37 4.11 -6.32 2.06
N ALA A 38 3.40 -5.80 1.06
CA ALA A 38 2.03 -5.36 1.24
C ALA A 38 1.13 -6.53 1.63
N ARG A 39 1.31 -7.68 0.99
CA ARG A 39 0.54 -8.89 1.32
C ARG A 39 0.75 -9.27 2.77
N ARG A 40 1.99 -9.23 3.24
CA ARG A 40 2.30 -9.57 4.61
C ARG A 40 1.58 -8.65 5.59
N PHE A 41 1.62 -7.35 5.33
CA PHE A 41 0.92 -6.39 6.18
C PHE A 41 -0.58 -6.66 6.22
N LEU A 42 -1.17 -6.97 5.07
CA LEU A 42 -2.60 -7.27 5.01
C LEU A 42 -2.93 -8.58 5.74
N GLU A 43 -2.07 -9.58 5.62
CA GLU A 43 -2.25 -10.84 6.33
C GLU A 43 -2.17 -10.64 7.84
N GLU A 44 -1.41 -9.65 8.28
CA GLU A 44 -1.31 -9.27 9.68
C GLU A 44 -2.45 -8.35 10.13
N LYS A 45 -3.43 -8.14 9.24
CA LYS A 45 -4.62 -7.32 9.51
C LYS A 45 -4.31 -5.84 9.64
N ASN A 46 -3.28 -5.37 8.95
CA ASN A 46 -2.97 -3.95 8.86
C ASN A 46 -3.46 -3.39 7.55
N LYS A 47 -3.69 -2.07 7.52
CA LYS A 47 -4.00 -1.38 6.28
C LYS A 47 -2.71 -1.04 5.55
N VAL A 48 -2.76 -1.02 4.23
CA VAL A 48 -1.60 -0.67 3.42
C VAL A 48 -1.90 0.58 2.61
N LYS A 49 -1.05 1.58 2.78
CA LYS A 49 -1.09 2.79 1.97
C LYS A 49 -0.11 2.62 0.82
N VAL A 50 -0.63 2.44 -0.37
CA VAL A 50 0.20 2.31 -1.57
C VAL A 50 0.42 3.70 -2.13
N THR A 51 1.66 4.15 -2.11
CA THR A 51 2.03 5.48 -2.58
C THR A 51 2.79 5.36 -3.89
N MET A 52 2.28 6.04 -4.91
CA MET A 52 2.91 6.10 -6.23
C MET A 52 3.59 7.45 -6.36
N MET A 53 4.91 7.44 -6.59
CA MET A 53 5.67 8.67 -6.73
C MET A 53 5.98 8.92 -8.20
N PHE A 54 5.59 10.10 -8.68
CA PHE A 54 5.90 10.52 -10.04
C PHE A 54 7.08 11.48 -10.02
N ARG A 55 7.91 11.38 -11.04
CA ARG A 55 9.06 12.27 -11.21
C ARG A 55 9.09 12.84 -12.61
N GLY A 56 9.44 14.12 -12.73
CA GLY A 56 9.63 14.76 -14.01
C GLY A 56 8.41 14.62 -14.90
N ARG A 57 8.62 14.07 -16.08
CA ARG A 57 7.56 13.94 -17.08
C ARG A 57 6.48 12.93 -16.71
N GLN A 58 6.74 12.08 -15.73
CA GLN A 58 5.76 11.07 -15.33
C GLN A 58 4.49 11.71 -14.77
N VAL A 59 4.62 12.91 -14.22
CA VAL A 59 3.46 13.63 -13.67
C VAL A 59 2.41 13.89 -14.75
N ALA A 60 2.85 14.03 -16.00
CA ALA A 60 1.95 14.27 -17.13
C ALA A 60 1.22 12.99 -17.57
N HIS A 61 1.62 11.84 -17.05
CA HIS A 61 1.05 10.55 -17.43
C HIS A 61 0.59 9.77 -16.19
N PRO A 62 -0.42 10.27 -15.48
CA PRO A 62 -0.89 9.59 -14.27
C PRO A 62 -1.47 8.21 -14.55
N GLU A 63 -1.88 7.93 -15.78
CA GLU A 63 -2.40 6.61 -16.14
C GLU A 63 -1.36 5.51 -15.96
N LEU A 64 -0.07 5.83 -16.06
CA LEU A 64 0.99 4.84 -15.84
C LEU A 64 0.99 4.38 -14.39
N GLY A 65 0.85 5.32 -13.46
CA GLY A 65 0.78 4.98 -12.04
C GLY A 65 -0.51 4.28 -11.69
N GLN A 66 -1.61 4.72 -12.30
CA GLN A 66 -2.90 4.09 -12.07
C GLN A 66 -2.88 2.62 -12.49
N ALA A 67 -2.23 2.31 -13.62
CA ALA A 67 -2.12 0.93 -14.07
C ALA A 67 -1.37 0.08 -13.06
N VAL A 68 -0.30 0.60 -12.47
CA VAL A 68 0.44 -0.11 -11.43
C VAL A 68 -0.42 -0.31 -10.19
N LEU A 69 -1.16 0.70 -9.78
CA LEU A 69 -2.03 0.57 -8.61
C LEU A 69 -3.11 -0.48 -8.83
N GLU A 70 -3.70 -0.51 -10.02
CA GLU A 70 -4.70 -1.52 -10.34
C GLU A 70 -4.10 -2.92 -10.30
N ARG A 71 -2.89 -3.06 -10.80
CA ARG A 71 -2.19 -4.33 -10.76
C ARG A 71 -1.92 -4.78 -9.34
N VAL A 72 -1.52 -3.84 -8.46
CA VAL A 72 -1.32 -4.13 -7.05
C VAL A 72 -2.62 -4.62 -6.42
N ALA A 73 -3.73 -3.94 -6.70
CA ALA A 73 -5.02 -4.30 -6.15
C ALA A 73 -5.43 -5.71 -6.59
N GLN A 74 -5.18 -6.05 -7.85
CA GLN A 74 -5.52 -7.37 -8.37
C GLN A 74 -4.68 -8.47 -7.73
N VAL A 75 -3.37 -8.24 -7.59
CA VAL A 75 -2.47 -9.22 -6.99
C VAL A 75 -2.82 -9.47 -5.54
N LEU A 76 -3.31 -8.46 -4.83
CA LEU A 76 -3.60 -8.54 -3.40
C LEU A 76 -5.08 -8.76 -3.10
N ALA A 77 -5.89 -9.02 -4.12
CA ALA A 77 -7.35 -9.13 -3.96
C ALA A 77 -7.76 -10.26 -3.02
N ASP A 78 -6.94 -11.29 -2.88
CA ASP A 78 -7.22 -12.42 -2.00
C ASP A 78 -7.04 -12.07 -0.52
N VAL A 79 -6.20 -11.10 -0.20
CA VAL A 79 -5.90 -10.75 1.19
C VAL A 79 -6.33 -9.34 1.57
N GLY A 80 -6.73 -8.52 0.60
CA GLY A 80 -7.13 -7.14 0.86
C GLY A 80 -8.15 -6.64 -0.12
N LYS A 81 -8.73 -5.50 0.21
CA LYS A 81 -9.70 -4.83 -0.65
C LYS A 81 -9.35 -3.35 -0.72
N VAL A 82 -9.72 -2.71 -1.82
CA VAL A 82 -9.48 -1.28 -1.98
C VAL A 82 -10.45 -0.51 -1.09
N GLU A 83 -9.91 0.18 -0.10
CA GLU A 83 -10.70 1.04 0.76
C GLU A 83 -10.82 2.43 0.15
N THR A 84 -9.70 2.94 -0.39
CA THR A 84 -9.67 4.23 -1.06
C THR A 84 -8.95 4.05 -2.39
N ALA A 85 -9.61 4.42 -3.48
CA ALA A 85 -9.02 4.30 -4.81
C ALA A 85 -7.87 5.29 -5.00
N GLY A 86 -7.07 5.04 -6.04
CA GLY A 86 -5.93 5.89 -6.34
C GLY A 86 -6.34 7.33 -6.59
N ARG A 87 -5.69 8.25 -5.90
CA ARG A 87 -5.99 9.67 -5.99
C ARG A 87 -4.71 10.43 -6.20
N LEU A 88 -4.69 11.23 -7.26
CA LEU A 88 -3.51 12.03 -7.58
C LEU A 88 -3.52 13.33 -6.79
N GLU A 89 -2.45 13.56 -6.05
CA GLU A 89 -2.24 14.79 -5.31
C GLU A 89 -0.83 15.28 -5.60
N GLY A 90 -0.72 16.31 -6.44
CA GLY A 90 0.60 16.80 -6.84
C GLY A 90 1.38 15.72 -7.57
N LYS A 91 2.51 15.33 -6.99
CA LYS A 91 3.38 14.31 -7.57
C LYS A 91 3.15 12.92 -6.98
N LEU A 92 2.11 12.77 -6.18
CA LEU A 92 1.83 11.50 -5.50
C LEU A 92 0.45 10.99 -5.87
N MET A 93 0.34 9.69 -6.01
CA MET A 93 -0.94 9.03 -6.15
C MET A 93 -1.03 7.98 -5.05
N THR A 94 -2.11 7.99 -4.29
CA THR A 94 -2.24 7.18 -3.10
C THR A 94 -3.46 6.28 -3.18
N MET A 95 -3.29 5.03 -2.77
CA MET A 95 -4.39 4.07 -2.68
C MET A 95 -4.29 3.39 -1.32
N ILE A 96 -5.43 3.15 -0.67
CA ILE A 96 -5.43 2.47 0.62
C ILE A 96 -6.14 1.14 0.47
N LEU A 97 -5.46 0.09 0.92
CA LEU A 97 -6.01 -1.26 0.95
C LEU A 97 -6.28 -1.64 2.41
N ALA A 98 -7.43 -2.26 2.63
CA ALA A 98 -7.79 -2.77 3.95
C ALA A 98 -7.70 -4.29 3.94
N PRO A 99 -7.36 -4.92 5.07
CA PRO A 99 -7.33 -6.38 5.16
C PRO A 99 -8.74 -6.95 5.05
N LYS A 100 -8.84 -8.11 4.44
CA LYS A 100 -10.11 -8.82 4.38
C LYS A 100 -10.41 -9.55 5.66
#